data_fb66543054d9303e472d280c556ede87
#
_entry.id   fb66543054d9303e472d280c556ede87
#
_cell.length_a   1.000
_cell.length_b   1.000
_cell.length_c   1.000
_cell.angle_alpha   90.00
_cell.angle_beta   90.00
_cell.angle_gamma   90.00
#
_symmetry.space_group_name_H-M   'P 1'
#
loop_
_entity.id
_entity.type
_entity.pdbx_description
1 polymer ?
#
loop_
_entity_poly.entity_id
_entity_poly.type
_entity_poly.pdbx_seq_one_letter_code
_entity_poly.pdbx_strand_id
1 'polypeptide(L)'
;FWTDYSPHWKPSTRTSSRSRIDQLLIPHFGELPVDMIARSDINRWRDTMTKREGSFNRTIPIMSVMMQYAEKLGYRAKCSNPCRGVSRFKRELPERYLSADEYRRLGRALANHEFANPFVIPALLLLVYTGARASEIATLRWRYVQIPRLALPDSKTGPKTIYLNPQAIEILSGLDRRADDQLVFPALHREGPINLGEHWIRIRRKAALPDVRLHDLRHSFASAAIAKGIPLATIGKLLGHA
;
A
#
# COMPACT_ATOMS: atom_id res chain seq x y z
N PHE A 1 -12.23 15.29 -17.83
CA PHE A 1 -11.93 14.02 -17.12
C PHE A 1 -11.57 14.25 -15.65
N TRP A 2 -10.60 15.16 -15.38
CA TRP A 2 -10.13 15.31 -13.99
C TRP A 2 -11.19 15.90 -13.06
N THR A 3 -11.91 16.90 -13.51
CA THR A 3 -12.99 17.58 -12.78
C THR A 3 -14.22 16.70 -12.62
N ASP A 4 -14.60 15.98 -13.67
CA ASP A 4 -15.91 15.34 -13.76
C ASP A 4 -15.88 13.84 -13.38
N TYR A 5 -14.77 13.15 -13.70
CA TYR A 5 -14.65 11.70 -13.47
C TYR A 5 -13.84 11.36 -12.22
N SER A 6 -12.71 12.05 -11.98
CA SER A 6 -11.81 11.69 -10.88
C SER A 6 -12.42 11.84 -9.47
N PRO A 7 -13.46 12.66 -9.21
CA PRO A 7 -14.12 12.70 -7.91
C PRO A 7 -14.73 11.37 -7.44
N HIS A 8 -15.03 10.46 -8.39
CA HIS A 8 -15.52 9.10 -8.07
C HIS A 8 -14.43 8.16 -7.54
N TRP A 9 -13.15 8.55 -7.61
CA TRP A 9 -12.05 7.76 -7.09
C TRP A 9 -11.81 8.01 -5.60
N LYS A 10 -11.35 6.97 -4.89
CA LYS A 10 -10.84 7.17 -3.51
C LYS A 10 -9.74 8.23 -3.51
N PRO A 11 -9.62 9.06 -2.46
CA PRO A 11 -8.62 10.15 -2.40
C PRO A 11 -7.19 9.71 -2.71
N SER A 12 -6.77 8.56 -2.16
CA SER A 12 -5.43 8.00 -2.41
C SER A 12 -5.21 7.59 -3.87
N THR A 13 -6.24 7.04 -4.52
CA THR A 13 -6.21 6.71 -5.95
C THR A 13 -6.11 7.99 -6.77
N ARG A 14 -6.90 9.00 -6.44
CA ARG A 14 -6.90 10.30 -7.11
C ARG A 14 -5.52 10.95 -7.05
N THR A 15 -4.93 11.07 -5.86
CA THR A 15 -3.59 11.66 -5.69
C THR A 15 -2.52 10.89 -6.49
N SER A 16 -2.50 9.56 -6.38
CA SER A 16 -1.51 8.74 -7.08
C SER A 16 -1.70 8.74 -8.61
N SER A 17 -2.94 8.83 -9.09
CA SER A 17 -3.24 8.91 -10.51
C SER A 17 -2.87 10.28 -11.08
N ARG A 18 -3.12 11.38 -10.34
CA ARG A 18 -2.72 12.72 -10.75
C ARG A 18 -1.21 12.79 -10.99
N SER A 19 -0.42 12.34 -10.02
CA SER A 19 1.04 12.32 -10.15
C SER A 19 1.50 11.54 -11.40
N ARG A 20 0.85 10.40 -11.71
CA ARG A 20 1.20 9.62 -12.91
C ARG A 20 0.78 10.31 -14.20
N ILE A 21 -0.38 10.96 -14.22
CA ILE A 21 -0.83 11.74 -15.38
C ILE A 21 0.17 12.85 -15.66
N ASP A 22 0.51 13.64 -14.64
CA ASP A 22 1.39 14.80 -14.79
C ASP A 22 2.83 14.41 -15.16
N GLN A 23 3.36 13.34 -14.58
CA GLN A 23 4.76 12.96 -14.76
C GLN A 23 5.00 11.97 -15.91
N LEU A 24 3.98 11.23 -16.35
CA LEU A 24 4.17 10.15 -17.32
C LEU A 24 3.28 10.26 -18.55
N LEU A 25 2.06 10.78 -18.44
CA LEU A 25 1.16 10.89 -19.60
C LEU A 25 1.28 12.23 -20.30
N ILE A 26 1.21 13.34 -19.58
CA ILE A 26 1.30 14.69 -20.17
C ILE A 26 2.59 14.88 -20.98
N PRO A 27 3.79 14.49 -20.50
CA PRO A 27 5.01 14.67 -21.27
C PRO A 27 5.07 13.90 -22.59
N HIS A 28 4.25 12.83 -22.75
CA HIS A 28 4.27 11.99 -23.94
C HIS A 28 3.08 12.20 -24.86
N PHE A 29 1.93 12.56 -24.29
CA PHE A 29 0.66 12.59 -25.01
C PHE A 29 -0.08 13.93 -24.89
N GLY A 30 0.41 14.87 -24.09
CA GLY A 30 -0.29 16.12 -23.76
C GLY A 30 -0.57 17.01 -24.99
N GLU A 31 0.33 16.97 -25.97
CA GLU A 31 0.20 17.77 -27.20
C GLU A 31 -0.60 17.06 -28.31
N LEU A 32 -0.95 15.78 -28.12
CA LEU A 32 -1.66 15.00 -29.12
C LEU A 32 -3.18 15.13 -28.94
N PRO A 33 -3.94 15.38 -29.98
CA PRO A 33 -5.39 15.25 -29.95
C PRO A 33 -5.80 13.85 -29.49
N VAL A 34 -6.79 13.78 -28.60
CA VAL A 34 -7.15 12.51 -27.95
C VAL A 34 -7.62 11.43 -28.93
N ASP A 35 -8.24 11.81 -30.05
CA ASP A 35 -8.68 10.94 -31.14
C ASP A 35 -7.51 10.43 -31.99
N MET A 36 -6.41 11.16 -32.06
CA MET A 36 -5.22 10.80 -32.85
C MET A 36 -4.27 9.83 -32.11
N ILE A 37 -4.39 9.68 -30.81
CA ILE A 37 -3.54 8.74 -30.05
C ILE A 37 -3.83 7.31 -30.50
N ALA A 38 -2.86 6.67 -31.14
CA ALA A 38 -2.94 5.30 -31.65
C ALA A 38 -2.27 4.28 -30.71
N ARG A 39 -2.54 2.99 -30.94
CA ARG A 39 -1.86 1.92 -30.19
C ARG A 39 -0.35 1.89 -30.43
N SER A 40 0.12 2.28 -31.61
CA SER A 40 1.53 2.43 -31.93
C SER A 40 2.23 3.43 -31.01
N ASP A 41 1.56 4.53 -30.64
CA ASP A 41 2.16 5.55 -29.76
C ASP A 41 2.30 5.01 -28.34
N ILE A 42 1.30 4.24 -27.87
CA ILE A 42 1.37 3.60 -26.56
C ILE A 42 2.48 2.52 -26.52
N ASN A 43 2.64 1.75 -27.58
CA ASN A 43 3.72 0.76 -27.67
C ASN A 43 5.08 1.45 -27.69
N ARG A 44 5.25 2.54 -28.45
CA ARG A 44 6.47 3.35 -28.47
C ARG A 44 6.77 3.92 -27.08
N TRP A 45 5.76 4.45 -26.38
CA TRP A 45 5.93 4.89 -25.00
C TRP A 45 6.32 3.73 -24.06
N ARG A 46 5.68 2.56 -24.20
CA ARG A 46 6.03 1.36 -23.44
C ARG A 46 7.53 1.03 -23.61
N ASP A 47 8.04 1.09 -24.84
CA ASP A 47 9.43 0.74 -25.12
C ASP A 47 10.43 1.72 -24.47
N THR A 48 10.03 2.98 -24.23
CA THR A 48 10.83 3.92 -23.43
C THR A 48 10.81 3.63 -21.93
N MET A 49 9.87 2.79 -21.45
CA MET A 49 9.62 2.55 -20.03
C MET A 49 10.26 1.27 -19.49
N THR A 50 11.18 0.64 -20.21
CA THR A 50 11.85 -0.63 -19.84
C THR A 50 12.56 -0.59 -18.49
N LYS A 51 13.12 0.56 -18.10
CA LYS A 51 13.70 0.78 -16.76
C LYS A 51 12.66 1.18 -15.69
N ARG A 52 11.41 1.39 -16.09
CA ARG A 52 10.31 1.86 -15.22
C ARG A 52 9.04 1.02 -15.43
N GLU A 53 9.19 -0.27 -15.69
CA GLU A 53 8.12 -1.23 -15.99
C GLU A 53 6.92 -1.16 -15.04
N GLY A 54 7.21 -1.11 -13.74
CA GLY A 54 6.16 -0.99 -12.73
C GLY A 54 5.39 0.32 -12.79
N SER A 55 6.00 1.40 -13.28
CA SER A 55 5.33 2.67 -13.50
C SER A 55 4.42 2.59 -14.71
N PHE A 56 4.90 2.02 -15.83
CA PHE A 56 4.07 1.74 -17.00
C PHE A 56 2.85 0.90 -16.64
N ASN A 57 3.07 -0.26 -16.00
CA ASN A 57 1.99 -1.20 -15.63
C ASN A 57 0.92 -0.58 -14.74
N ARG A 58 1.27 0.41 -13.92
CA ARG A 58 0.32 1.15 -13.06
C ARG A 58 -0.32 2.34 -13.75
N THR A 59 0.27 2.85 -14.83
CA THR A 59 -0.22 4.03 -15.53
C THR A 59 -1.15 3.67 -16.68
N ILE A 60 -0.89 2.58 -17.41
CA ILE A 60 -1.72 2.15 -18.54
C ILE A 60 -3.21 1.96 -18.18
N PRO A 61 -3.60 1.41 -17.01
CA PRO A 61 -5.01 1.36 -16.62
C PRO A 61 -5.65 2.74 -16.45
N ILE A 62 -4.89 3.72 -15.96
CA ILE A 62 -5.38 5.10 -15.79
C ILE A 62 -5.65 5.71 -17.16
N MET A 63 -4.69 5.59 -18.09
CA MET A 63 -4.86 6.04 -19.47
C MET A 63 -6.03 5.35 -20.16
N SER A 64 -6.20 4.04 -19.95
CA SER A 64 -7.32 3.29 -20.52
C SER A 64 -8.68 3.84 -20.05
N VAL A 65 -8.81 4.20 -18.77
CA VAL A 65 -10.03 4.83 -18.24
C VAL A 65 -10.24 6.22 -18.86
N MET A 66 -9.18 7.01 -19.05
CA MET A 66 -9.28 8.31 -19.73
C MET A 66 -9.75 8.16 -21.17
N MET A 67 -9.23 7.18 -21.91
CA MET A 67 -9.65 6.90 -23.30
C MET A 67 -11.10 6.40 -23.37
N GLN A 68 -11.54 5.54 -22.44
CA GLN A 68 -12.95 5.15 -22.33
C GLN A 68 -13.86 6.34 -22.05
N TYR A 69 -13.43 7.26 -21.21
CA TYR A 69 -14.19 8.48 -20.93
C TYR A 69 -14.30 9.38 -22.16
N ALA A 70 -13.22 9.48 -22.94
CA ALA A 70 -13.22 10.19 -24.22
C ALA A 70 -14.18 9.56 -25.24
N GLU A 71 -14.25 8.21 -25.32
CA GLU A 71 -15.25 7.49 -26.11
C GLU A 71 -16.68 7.83 -25.67
N LYS A 72 -16.93 7.87 -24.34
CA LYS A 72 -18.25 8.18 -23.78
C LYS A 72 -18.72 9.59 -24.12
N LEU A 73 -17.79 10.54 -24.17
CA LEU A 73 -18.08 11.94 -24.52
C LEU A 73 -18.06 12.23 -26.02
N GLY A 74 -17.79 11.25 -26.87
CA GLY A 74 -17.71 11.42 -28.31
C GLY A 74 -16.41 12.07 -28.82
N TYR A 75 -15.41 12.29 -27.97
CA TYR A 75 -14.09 12.78 -28.41
C TYR A 75 -13.25 11.69 -29.12
N ARG A 76 -13.68 10.45 -29.06
CA ARG A 76 -13.14 9.32 -29.82
C ARG A 76 -14.29 8.41 -30.28
N ALA A 77 -14.06 7.69 -31.37
CA ALA A 77 -15.01 6.67 -31.84
C ALA A 77 -15.19 5.57 -30.78
N LYS A 78 -16.40 5.05 -30.66
CA LYS A 78 -16.67 3.91 -29.76
C LYS A 78 -15.76 2.72 -30.09
N CYS A 79 -15.29 2.02 -29.06
CA CYS A 79 -14.38 0.88 -29.16
C CYS A 79 -12.99 1.18 -29.74
N SER A 80 -12.59 2.44 -29.84
CA SER A 80 -11.30 2.88 -30.39
C SER A 80 -10.20 3.04 -29.32
N ASN A 81 -10.45 2.68 -28.05
CA ASN A 81 -9.49 2.83 -26.96
C ASN A 81 -8.14 2.15 -27.28
N PRO A 82 -7.06 2.91 -27.50
CA PRO A 82 -5.78 2.39 -27.96
C PRO A 82 -5.03 1.57 -26.90
N CYS A 83 -5.46 1.65 -25.63
CA CYS A 83 -4.87 0.88 -24.54
C CYS A 83 -5.34 -0.58 -24.49
N ARG A 84 -6.40 -0.93 -25.26
CA ARG A 84 -6.90 -2.31 -25.31
C ARG A 84 -5.87 -3.24 -25.94
N GLY A 85 -5.56 -4.36 -25.30
CA GLY A 85 -4.61 -5.34 -25.81
C GLY A 85 -3.12 -4.93 -25.72
N VAL A 86 -2.81 -3.81 -25.07
CA VAL A 86 -1.41 -3.44 -24.80
C VAL A 86 -0.82 -4.38 -23.77
N SER A 87 0.28 -5.05 -24.14
CA SER A 87 0.99 -6.00 -23.28
C SER A 87 1.69 -5.26 -22.13
N ARG A 88 1.44 -5.68 -20.90
CA ARG A 88 2.15 -5.19 -19.71
C ARG A 88 3.49 -5.91 -19.57
N PHE A 89 4.44 -5.27 -18.90
CA PHE A 89 5.68 -5.94 -18.52
C PHE A 89 5.38 -7.05 -17.50
N LYS A 90 5.93 -8.23 -17.73
CA LYS A 90 5.92 -9.30 -16.73
C LYS A 90 6.83 -8.89 -15.58
N ARG A 91 6.33 -8.97 -14.36
CA ARG A 91 7.09 -8.69 -13.15
C ARG A 91 7.01 -9.90 -12.25
N GLU A 92 8.11 -10.56 -12.08
CA GLU A 92 8.29 -11.53 -11.02
C GLU A 92 8.68 -10.76 -9.76
N LEU A 93 7.77 -10.71 -8.79
CA LEU A 93 8.07 -10.25 -7.46
C LEU A 93 8.33 -11.49 -6.62
N PRO A 94 9.59 -11.78 -6.26
CA PRO A 94 9.89 -12.93 -5.44
C PRO A 94 9.11 -12.82 -4.13
N GLU A 95 8.46 -13.90 -3.73
CA GLU A 95 7.87 -14.02 -2.42
C GLU A 95 8.98 -13.99 -1.38
N ARG A 96 8.85 -13.14 -0.38
CA ARG A 96 9.87 -12.92 0.65
C ARG A 96 9.26 -13.11 2.03
N TYR A 97 9.77 -14.10 2.74
CA TYR A 97 9.38 -14.42 4.11
C TYR A 97 10.60 -14.33 5.01
N LEU A 98 10.41 -13.91 6.26
CA LEU A 98 11.47 -13.89 7.25
C LEU A 98 11.70 -15.30 7.82
N SER A 99 12.96 -15.72 7.85
CA SER A 99 13.37 -16.91 8.60
C SER A 99 13.35 -16.64 10.11
N ALA A 100 13.44 -17.70 10.91
CA ALA A 100 13.52 -17.58 12.37
C ALA A 100 14.73 -16.72 12.84
N ASP A 101 15.87 -16.81 12.13
CA ASP A 101 17.03 -15.98 12.41
C ASP A 101 16.79 -14.51 12.06
N GLU A 102 16.16 -14.25 10.94
CA GLU A 102 15.79 -12.91 10.53
C GLU A 102 14.79 -12.24 11.48
N TYR A 103 13.83 -13.01 12.00
CA TYR A 103 12.94 -12.52 13.07
C TYR A 103 13.72 -12.18 14.34
N ARG A 104 14.72 -12.99 14.73
CA ARG A 104 15.57 -12.69 15.90
C ARG A 104 16.39 -11.41 15.68
N ARG A 105 16.97 -11.23 14.48
CA ARG A 105 17.72 -10.00 14.13
C ARG A 105 16.80 -8.78 14.11
N LEU A 106 15.59 -8.90 13.54
CA LEU A 106 14.59 -7.85 13.55
C LEU A 106 14.19 -7.46 14.96
N GLY A 107 13.90 -8.44 15.82
CA GLY A 107 13.55 -8.21 17.24
C GLY A 107 14.65 -7.45 17.98
N ARG A 108 15.92 -7.85 17.83
CA ARG A 108 17.07 -7.12 18.42
C ARG A 108 17.20 -5.70 17.87
N ALA A 109 16.98 -5.50 16.57
CA ALA A 109 17.04 -4.18 15.96
C ALA A 109 15.93 -3.26 16.47
N LEU A 110 14.72 -3.77 16.68
CA LEU A 110 13.59 -3.02 17.24
C LEU A 110 13.82 -2.71 18.72
N ALA A 111 14.29 -3.68 19.53
CA ALA A 111 14.54 -3.47 20.96
C ALA A 111 15.67 -2.47 21.25
N ASN A 112 16.68 -2.40 20.38
CA ASN A 112 17.88 -1.59 20.58
C ASN A 112 17.91 -0.34 19.68
N HIS A 113 16.77 0.15 19.23
CA HIS A 113 16.71 1.35 18.39
C HIS A 113 15.78 2.40 18.99
N GLU A 114 16.34 3.56 19.21
CA GLU A 114 15.58 4.71 19.65
C GLU A 114 15.23 5.61 18.47
N PHE A 115 13.97 6.00 18.40
CA PHE A 115 13.48 7.02 17.50
C PHE A 115 13.03 8.23 18.32
N ALA A 116 13.23 9.42 17.77
CA ALA A 116 12.65 10.63 18.34
C ALA A 116 11.13 10.53 18.48
N ASN A 117 10.47 9.86 17.53
CA ASN A 117 9.04 9.56 17.64
C ASN A 117 8.84 8.23 18.38
N PRO A 118 8.27 8.25 19.61
CA PRO A 118 8.09 7.04 20.43
C PRO A 118 7.08 6.05 19.85
N PHE A 119 6.25 6.46 18.90
CA PHE A 119 5.24 5.62 18.26
C PHE A 119 5.78 4.70 17.17
N VAL A 120 7.04 4.87 16.73
CA VAL A 120 7.63 4.08 15.64
C VAL A 120 7.71 2.61 15.98
N ILE A 121 8.32 2.30 17.12
CA ILE A 121 8.55 0.90 17.54
C ILE A 121 7.22 0.18 17.83
N PRO A 122 6.28 0.76 18.62
CA PRO A 122 4.97 0.15 18.81
C PRO A 122 4.22 -0.12 17.52
N ALA A 123 4.23 0.81 16.56
CA ALA A 123 3.56 0.64 15.28
C ALA A 123 4.20 -0.48 14.42
N LEU A 124 5.53 -0.58 14.38
CA LEU A 124 6.23 -1.65 13.66
C LEU A 124 6.00 -3.02 14.31
N LEU A 125 6.00 -3.09 15.65
CA LEU A 125 5.68 -4.32 16.36
C LEU A 125 4.25 -4.79 16.10
N LEU A 126 3.27 -3.88 16.04
CA LEU A 126 1.89 -4.24 15.67
C LEU A 126 1.83 -4.84 14.25
N LEU A 127 2.62 -4.36 13.29
CA LEU A 127 2.68 -4.99 11.97
C LEU A 127 3.20 -6.43 12.04
N VAL A 128 4.23 -6.66 12.85
CA VAL A 128 4.81 -8.00 13.04
C VAL A 128 3.81 -8.96 13.71
N TYR A 129 3.10 -8.49 14.76
CA TYR A 129 2.22 -9.34 15.56
C TYR A 129 0.83 -9.55 14.99
N THR A 130 0.38 -8.69 14.06
CA THR A 130 -0.98 -8.77 13.51
C THR A 130 -1.02 -9.10 12.02
N GLY A 131 0.07 -8.92 11.30
CA GLY A 131 0.08 -8.99 9.83
C GLY A 131 -0.79 -7.91 9.15
N ALA A 132 -1.18 -6.84 9.86
CA ALA A 132 -1.94 -5.74 9.33
C ALA A 132 -1.21 -5.03 8.18
N ARG A 133 -1.93 -4.30 7.34
CA ARG A 133 -1.27 -3.44 6.33
C ARG A 133 -0.67 -2.21 7.01
N ALA A 134 0.47 -1.75 6.49
CA ALA A 134 1.14 -0.57 7.04
C ALA A 134 0.24 0.67 7.14
N SER A 135 -0.61 0.88 6.13
CA SER A 135 -1.58 1.98 6.14
C SER A 135 -2.66 1.80 7.21
N GLU A 136 -3.10 0.56 7.49
CA GLU A 136 -4.11 0.26 8.51
C GLU A 136 -3.60 0.63 9.90
N ILE A 137 -2.34 0.34 10.20
CA ILE A 137 -1.71 0.72 11.47
C ILE A 137 -1.37 2.22 11.49
N ALA A 138 -0.76 2.76 10.43
CA ALA A 138 -0.39 4.17 10.42
C ALA A 138 -1.59 5.11 10.60
N THR A 139 -2.75 4.79 10.03
CA THR A 139 -3.98 5.60 10.12
C THR A 139 -4.93 5.17 11.22
N LEU A 140 -4.51 4.26 12.12
CA LEU A 140 -5.32 3.77 13.22
C LEU A 140 -5.73 4.92 14.15
N ARG A 141 -7.04 5.00 14.49
CA ARG A 141 -7.58 5.95 15.46
C ARG A 141 -8.04 5.20 16.71
N TRP A 142 -8.04 5.88 17.85
CA TRP A 142 -8.39 5.29 19.13
C TRP A 142 -9.80 4.72 19.16
N ARG A 143 -10.77 5.31 18.47
CA ARG A 143 -12.16 4.79 18.37
C ARG A 143 -12.24 3.42 17.70
N TYR A 144 -11.23 3.01 16.96
CA TYR A 144 -11.19 1.70 16.30
C TYR A 144 -10.47 0.63 17.15
N VAL A 145 -9.89 1.02 18.28
CA VAL A 145 -9.24 0.10 19.24
C VAL A 145 -10.27 -0.39 20.22
N GLN A 146 -10.75 -1.61 20.00
CA GLN A 146 -11.78 -2.30 20.78
C GLN A 146 -11.21 -3.64 21.27
N ILE A 147 -10.25 -3.61 22.20
CA ILE A 147 -9.58 -4.83 22.68
C ILE A 147 -10.61 -5.93 22.96
N PRO A 148 -10.41 -7.17 22.42
CA PRO A 148 -9.20 -7.70 21.80
C PRO A 148 -9.13 -7.58 20.26
N ARG A 149 -9.68 -6.55 19.68
CA ARG A 149 -9.71 -6.36 18.22
C ARG A 149 -9.52 -4.89 17.81
N LEU A 150 -9.17 -4.69 16.54
CA LEU A 150 -9.29 -3.40 15.86
C LEU A 150 -10.46 -3.49 14.87
N ALA A 151 -11.42 -2.57 14.97
CA ALA A 151 -12.59 -2.51 14.09
C ALA A 151 -12.41 -1.38 13.07
N LEU A 152 -11.83 -1.68 11.91
CA LEU A 152 -11.55 -0.70 10.86
C LEU A 152 -12.77 -0.51 9.97
N PRO A 153 -13.35 0.71 9.86
CA PRO A 153 -14.58 0.94 9.08
C PRO A 153 -14.33 0.91 7.57
N ASP A 154 -13.13 1.29 7.13
CA ASP A 154 -12.70 1.23 5.74
C ASP A 154 -11.26 0.71 5.66
N SER A 155 -11.06 -0.22 4.76
CA SER A 155 -9.75 -0.69 4.33
C SER A 155 -9.70 -0.71 2.80
N LYS A 156 -8.60 -1.17 2.21
CA LYS A 156 -8.52 -1.33 0.74
C LYS A 156 -9.66 -2.22 0.18
N THR A 157 -10.22 -3.11 1.02
CA THR A 157 -11.23 -4.11 0.64
C THR A 157 -12.56 -3.94 1.40
N GLY A 158 -12.82 -2.79 2.04
CA GLY A 158 -14.00 -2.53 2.86
C GLY A 158 -13.76 -2.67 4.36
N PRO A 159 -14.83 -2.74 5.19
CA PRO A 159 -14.71 -2.90 6.64
C PRO A 159 -13.91 -4.14 7.01
N LYS A 160 -13.12 -4.05 8.06
CA LYS A 160 -12.21 -5.13 8.46
C LYS A 160 -12.02 -5.18 9.97
N THR A 161 -12.00 -6.41 10.50
CA THR A 161 -11.60 -6.68 11.88
C THR A 161 -10.20 -7.30 11.92
N ILE A 162 -9.34 -6.79 12.78
CA ILE A 162 -8.01 -7.37 13.08
C ILE A 162 -8.05 -7.86 14.52
N TYR A 163 -7.86 -9.15 14.73
CA TYR A 163 -7.75 -9.73 16.06
C TYR A 163 -6.36 -9.53 16.62
N LEU A 164 -6.29 -9.17 17.90
CA LEU A 164 -5.05 -8.86 18.61
C LEU A 164 -4.63 -10.06 19.43
N ASN A 165 -3.37 -10.46 19.31
CA ASN A 165 -2.74 -11.40 20.23
C ASN A 165 -2.30 -10.67 21.53
N PRO A 166 -1.92 -11.40 22.59
CA PRO A 166 -1.53 -10.79 23.87
C PRO A 166 -0.46 -9.71 23.73
N GLN A 167 0.55 -9.91 22.88
CA GLN A 167 1.64 -8.96 22.66
C GLN A 167 1.13 -7.66 21.99
N ALA A 168 0.21 -7.77 21.04
CA ALA A 168 -0.40 -6.60 20.40
C ALA A 168 -1.30 -5.83 21.38
N ILE A 169 -1.98 -6.53 22.29
CA ILE A 169 -2.79 -5.92 23.35
C ILE A 169 -1.88 -5.16 24.33
N GLU A 170 -0.80 -5.77 24.79
CA GLU A 170 0.18 -5.16 25.69
C GLU A 170 0.74 -3.86 25.09
N ILE A 171 1.12 -3.88 23.81
CA ILE A 171 1.62 -2.69 23.12
C ILE A 171 0.59 -1.55 23.16
N LEU A 172 -0.68 -1.84 22.80
CA LEU A 172 -1.72 -0.82 22.77
C LEU A 172 -2.10 -0.33 24.16
N SER A 173 -2.10 -1.20 25.18
CA SER A 173 -2.38 -0.84 26.56
C SER A 173 -1.27 -0.02 27.20
N GLY A 174 -0.03 -0.14 26.72
CA GLY A 174 1.10 0.66 27.17
C GLY A 174 1.17 2.06 26.53
N LEU A 175 0.26 2.40 25.63
CA LEU A 175 0.20 3.73 25.03
C LEU A 175 -0.84 4.60 25.77
N ASP A 176 -0.52 5.87 25.97
CA ASP A 176 -1.47 6.84 26.50
C ASP A 176 -2.65 7.00 25.55
N ARG A 177 -3.83 6.56 26.00
CA ARG A 177 -5.06 6.71 25.23
C ARG A 177 -5.43 8.18 25.11
N ARG A 178 -5.60 8.61 23.87
CA ARG A 178 -6.04 9.97 23.54
C ARG A 178 -7.53 9.97 23.14
N ALA A 179 -8.04 11.13 22.72
CA ALA A 179 -9.41 11.25 22.22
C ALA A 179 -9.68 10.29 21.05
N ASP A 180 -10.91 9.83 20.95
CA ASP A 180 -11.32 8.75 20.04
C ASP A 180 -11.04 9.02 18.55
N ASP A 181 -11.09 10.28 18.13
CA ASP A 181 -10.81 10.72 16.76
C ASP A 181 -9.32 10.90 16.45
N GLN A 182 -8.46 10.89 17.49
CA GLN A 182 -7.02 11.05 17.32
C GLN A 182 -6.35 9.76 16.83
N LEU A 183 -5.23 9.95 16.11
CA LEU A 183 -4.37 8.86 15.68
C LEU A 183 -3.70 8.20 16.88
N VAL A 184 -3.60 6.86 16.84
CA VAL A 184 -2.79 6.09 17.79
C VAL A 184 -1.30 6.35 17.52
N PHE A 185 -0.92 6.52 16.26
CA PHE A 185 0.45 6.69 15.79
C PHE A 185 0.60 7.98 14.97
N PRO A 186 0.62 9.16 15.62
CA PRO A 186 0.81 10.42 14.91
C PRO A 186 2.26 10.62 14.45
N ALA A 187 2.45 11.41 13.42
CA ALA A 187 3.77 11.95 13.08
C ALA A 187 4.22 12.99 14.13
N LEU A 188 5.54 13.13 14.34
CA LEU A 188 6.08 14.00 15.38
C LEU A 188 6.10 15.49 14.98
N HIS A 189 6.48 15.79 13.74
CA HIS A 189 6.75 17.18 13.29
C HIS A 189 5.80 17.65 12.19
N ARG A 190 4.72 16.92 11.94
CA ARG A 190 3.70 17.29 10.95
C ARG A 190 2.34 16.74 11.37
N GLU A 191 1.29 17.33 10.87
CA GLU A 191 -0.03 16.74 11.02
C GLU A 191 -0.17 15.43 10.22
N GLY A 192 -0.93 14.50 10.76
CA GLY A 192 -1.26 13.25 10.11
C GLY A 192 -0.50 12.02 10.62
N PRO A 193 -0.61 10.90 9.92
CA PRO A 193 -0.08 9.62 10.35
C PRO A 193 1.45 9.54 10.20
N ILE A 194 2.04 8.66 11.01
CA ILE A 194 3.45 8.29 10.92
C ILE A 194 3.79 7.68 9.56
N ASN A 195 4.96 8.00 8.99
CA ASN A 195 5.48 7.36 7.78
C ASN A 195 6.33 6.12 8.14
N LEU A 196 5.68 4.99 8.32
CA LEU A 196 6.35 3.74 8.68
C LEU A 196 7.40 3.28 7.64
N GLY A 197 7.22 3.65 6.37
CA GLY A 197 8.16 3.27 5.31
C GLY A 197 9.56 3.88 5.50
N GLU A 198 9.63 5.15 5.89
CA GLU A 198 10.91 5.84 6.17
C GLU A 198 11.61 5.23 7.38
N HIS A 199 10.87 4.97 8.45
CA HIS A 199 11.42 4.36 9.66
C HIS A 199 11.86 2.90 9.42
N TRP A 200 11.12 2.16 8.60
CA TRP A 200 11.45 0.79 8.22
C TRP A 200 12.82 0.68 7.53
N ILE A 201 13.17 1.64 6.67
CA ILE A 201 14.49 1.66 6.00
C ILE A 201 15.63 1.63 7.03
N ARG A 202 15.50 2.34 8.15
CA ARG A 202 16.51 2.35 9.22
C ARG A 202 16.56 1.02 9.97
N ILE A 203 15.40 0.49 10.36
CA ILE A 203 15.30 -0.79 11.10
C ILE A 203 15.81 -1.96 10.26
N ARG A 204 15.36 -2.11 9.01
CA ARG A 204 15.78 -3.22 8.15
C ARG A 204 17.30 -3.20 7.88
N ARG A 205 17.91 -2.02 7.78
CA ARG A 205 19.37 -1.89 7.64
C ARG A 205 20.08 -2.37 8.91
N LYS A 206 19.62 -1.95 10.09
CA LYS A 206 20.16 -2.38 11.39
C LYS A 206 19.99 -3.89 11.62
N ALA A 207 18.89 -4.45 11.14
CA ALA A 207 18.61 -5.89 11.21
C ALA A 207 19.36 -6.73 10.15
N ALA A 208 20.14 -6.11 9.26
CA ALA A 208 20.75 -6.75 8.10
C ALA A 208 19.72 -7.46 7.19
N LEU A 209 18.61 -6.74 6.86
CA LEU A 209 17.49 -7.20 6.03
C LEU A 209 17.23 -6.21 4.89
N PRO A 210 18.22 -5.86 4.03
CA PRO A 210 18.13 -4.76 3.08
C PRO A 210 17.07 -5.00 1.99
N ASP A 211 16.76 -6.25 1.69
CA ASP A 211 15.82 -6.72 0.67
C ASP A 211 14.38 -6.83 1.19
N VAL A 212 14.15 -6.83 2.52
CA VAL A 212 12.83 -6.99 3.11
C VAL A 212 12.03 -5.69 3.04
N ARG A 213 10.88 -5.75 2.39
CA ARG A 213 9.92 -4.64 2.32
C ARG A 213 9.01 -4.66 3.55
N LEU A 214 8.46 -3.52 3.92
CA LEU A 214 7.50 -3.44 5.04
C LEU A 214 6.29 -4.37 4.85
N HIS A 215 5.85 -4.59 3.59
CA HIS A 215 4.74 -5.49 3.28
C HIS A 215 5.10 -6.97 3.44
N ASP A 216 6.39 -7.32 3.39
CA ASP A 216 6.85 -8.70 3.57
C ASP A 216 6.70 -9.18 5.02
N LEU A 217 6.55 -8.25 5.99
CA LEU A 217 6.16 -8.61 7.37
C LEU A 217 4.80 -9.29 7.41
N ARG A 218 3.85 -8.82 6.59
CA ARG A 218 2.53 -9.44 6.47
C ARG A 218 2.61 -10.82 5.81
N HIS A 219 3.41 -10.97 4.76
CA HIS A 219 3.65 -12.28 4.14
C HIS A 219 4.32 -13.24 5.14
N SER A 220 5.29 -12.75 5.91
CA SER A 220 5.97 -13.52 6.94
C SER A 220 5.04 -13.94 8.08
N PHE A 221 4.11 -13.07 8.50
CA PHE A 221 3.07 -13.41 9.47
C PHE A 221 2.19 -14.56 8.95
N ALA A 222 1.74 -14.49 7.69
CA ALA A 222 0.94 -15.55 7.08
C ALA A 222 1.72 -16.88 7.01
N SER A 223 2.97 -16.84 6.55
CA SER A 223 3.85 -18.02 6.47
C SER A 223 4.10 -18.65 7.86
N ALA A 224 4.36 -17.83 8.88
CA ALA A 224 4.53 -18.31 10.25
C ALA A 224 3.25 -18.95 10.82
N ALA A 225 2.08 -18.41 10.48
CA ALA A 225 0.79 -18.99 10.87
C ALA A 225 0.54 -20.34 10.18
N ILE A 226 0.87 -20.46 8.88
CA ILE A 226 0.82 -21.74 8.15
C ILE A 226 1.75 -22.78 8.79
N ALA A 227 2.97 -22.40 9.09
CA ALA A 227 3.95 -23.29 9.72
C ALA A 227 3.50 -23.80 11.10
N LYS A 228 2.60 -23.07 11.78
CA LYS A 228 1.94 -23.49 13.04
C LYS A 228 0.64 -24.28 12.82
N GLY A 229 0.33 -24.69 11.59
CA GLY A 229 -0.85 -25.47 11.26
C GLY A 229 -2.17 -24.69 11.24
N ILE A 230 -2.15 -23.36 11.24
CA ILE A 230 -3.38 -22.57 11.18
C ILE A 230 -3.97 -22.69 9.76
N PRO A 231 -5.26 -23.07 9.60
CA PRO A 231 -5.89 -23.23 8.31
C PRO A 231 -5.88 -21.94 7.48
N LEU A 232 -5.64 -22.04 6.17
CA LEU A 232 -5.59 -20.90 5.24
C LEU A 232 -6.83 -20.01 5.29
N ALA A 233 -8.01 -20.60 5.44
CA ALA A 233 -9.27 -19.86 5.59
C ALA A 233 -9.28 -18.95 6.85
N THR A 234 -8.70 -19.46 7.95
CA THR A 234 -8.55 -18.69 9.20
C THR A 234 -7.53 -17.56 9.02
N ILE A 235 -6.38 -17.86 8.38
CA ILE A 235 -5.36 -16.85 8.07
C ILE A 235 -5.94 -15.76 7.16
N GLY A 236 -6.70 -16.15 6.14
CA GLY A 236 -7.42 -15.21 5.27
C GLY A 236 -8.32 -14.25 6.07
N LYS A 237 -9.13 -14.78 6.99
CA LYS A 237 -9.98 -13.98 7.89
C LYS A 237 -9.14 -13.06 8.80
N LEU A 238 -8.08 -13.57 9.42
CA LEU A 238 -7.17 -12.77 10.26
C LEU A 238 -6.53 -11.60 9.48
N LEU A 239 -6.15 -11.87 8.23
CA LEU A 239 -5.57 -10.87 7.35
C LEU A 239 -6.61 -9.97 6.67
N GLY A 240 -7.92 -10.28 6.82
CA GLY A 240 -9.02 -9.54 6.19
C GLY A 240 -8.98 -9.66 4.66
N HIS A 241 -8.77 -10.88 4.17
CA HIS A 241 -9.09 -11.25 2.80
C HIS A 241 -10.57 -11.64 2.79
N ALA A 242 -11.32 -11.03 1.89
CA ALA A 242 -12.71 -11.42 1.62
C ALA A 242 -12.71 -12.70 0.79
#